data_c4fff12bc7b5f61aa1a2950e55b4311d
#
_entry.id   c4fff12bc7b5f61aa1a2950e55b4311d
#
_cell.length_a   1.000
_cell.length_b   1.000
_cell.length_c   1.000
_cell.angle_alpha   90.00
_cell.angle_beta   90.00
_cell.angle_gamma   90.00
#
_symmetry.space_group_name_H-M   'P 1'
#
loop_
_entity.id
_entity.type
_entity.pdbx_description
1 polymer ?
#
loop_
_entity_poly.entity_id
_entity_poly.type
_entity_poly.pdbx_seq_one_letter_code
_entity_poly.pdbx_strand_id
1 'polypeptide(L)'
;MEPMSEPFEHWESAWDSPGFVLWHATLRWGAAMRAALAPHDLTHVQFVLLASIGWLVEAGGAPTQRAVADHAGADIAMTSQVVRSLEAKGLVTRERAAGDARSWRLGLTPEGKARLVEALEAVEAADRAFFGAAPDPGSLPSVLRALARRDRSGRIVEG
;
A
#
# COMPACT_ATOMS: atom_id res chain seq x y z
N MET A 1 29.76 26.74 22.37
CA MET A 1 28.89 25.92 21.53
C MET A 1 28.84 26.63 20.18
N GLU A 2 29.62 26.12 19.21
CA GLU A 2 29.59 26.69 17.88
C GLU A 2 28.21 26.47 17.26
N PRO A 3 27.68 27.44 16.52
CA PRO A 3 26.37 27.26 15.87
C PRO A 3 26.44 26.14 14.81
N MET A 4 25.49 25.22 14.85
CA MET A 4 25.31 24.15 13.84
C MET A 4 24.83 24.74 12.51
N SER A 5 25.57 25.70 11.93
CA SER A 5 25.16 26.38 10.69
C SER A 5 25.57 25.63 9.42
N GLU A 6 26.70 24.93 9.43
CA GLU A 6 27.25 24.28 8.22
C GLU A 6 26.39 23.16 7.60
N PRO A 7 25.70 22.27 8.36
CA PRO A 7 24.91 21.19 7.74
C PRO A 7 23.63 21.66 7.03
N PHE A 8 23.14 22.87 7.33
CA PHE A 8 21.83 23.36 6.88
C PHE A 8 21.93 24.61 5.98
N GLU A 9 23.10 24.95 5.48
CA GLU A 9 23.34 26.17 4.67
C GLU A 9 22.51 26.23 3.37
N HIS A 10 21.96 25.10 2.91
CA HIS A 10 21.19 25.03 1.67
C HIS A 10 19.68 25.26 1.85
N TRP A 11 19.20 25.33 3.09
CA TRP A 11 17.77 25.49 3.40
C TRP A 11 17.53 26.63 4.36
N GLU A 12 16.65 27.57 3.98
CA GLU A 12 16.19 28.62 4.89
C GLU A 12 15.31 28.06 6.00
N SER A 13 14.66 26.89 5.72
CA SER A 13 13.79 26.16 6.63
C SER A 13 13.89 24.65 6.41
N ALA A 14 13.66 23.86 7.45
CA ALA A 14 13.50 22.41 7.31
C ALA A 14 12.37 22.03 6.33
N TRP A 15 11.39 22.90 6.15
CA TRP A 15 10.27 22.73 5.21
C TRP A 15 10.65 22.90 3.74
N ASP A 16 11.86 23.38 3.43
CA ASP A 16 12.41 23.43 2.07
C ASP A 16 12.97 22.07 1.63
N SER A 17 13.16 21.13 2.59
CA SER A 17 13.61 19.76 2.28
C SER A 17 12.46 18.91 1.75
N PRO A 18 12.51 18.44 0.47
CA PRO A 18 11.47 17.57 -0.08
C PRO A 18 11.27 16.29 0.73
N GLY A 19 12.37 15.71 1.25
CA GLY A 19 12.30 14.49 2.08
C GLY A 19 11.60 14.72 3.40
N PHE A 20 11.83 15.87 4.06
CA PHE A 20 11.16 16.22 5.32
C PHE A 20 9.65 16.47 5.09
N VAL A 21 9.31 17.17 4.03
CA VAL A 21 7.90 17.42 3.65
C VAL A 21 7.20 16.09 3.30
N LEU A 22 7.87 15.21 2.54
CA LEU A 22 7.34 13.88 2.21
C LEU A 22 7.09 13.04 3.47
N TRP A 23 8.01 13.08 4.44
CA TRP A 23 7.83 12.43 5.73
C TRP A 23 6.54 12.89 6.42
N HIS A 24 6.32 14.20 6.54
CA HIS A 24 5.11 14.75 7.14
C HIS A 24 3.84 14.43 6.35
N ALA A 25 3.91 14.50 5.02
CA ALA A 25 2.80 14.13 4.15
C ALA A 25 2.42 12.66 4.35
N THR A 26 3.42 11.77 4.43
CA THR A 26 3.22 10.32 4.65
C THR A 26 2.58 10.05 6.01
N LEU A 27 3.00 10.74 7.07
CA LEU A 27 2.40 10.60 8.40
C LEU A 27 0.91 11.01 8.40
N ARG A 28 0.59 12.14 7.76
CA ARG A 28 -0.80 12.62 7.65
C ARG A 28 -1.65 11.69 6.81
N TRP A 29 -1.15 11.27 5.65
CA TRP A 29 -1.84 10.31 4.80
C TRP A 29 -2.07 8.98 5.53
N GLY A 30 -1.04 8.45 6.19
CA GLY A 30 -1.16 7.23 6.99
C GLY A 30 -2.21 7.34 8.11
N ALA A 31 -2.36 8.51 8.74
CA ALA A 31 -3.41 8.75 9.72
C ALA A 31 -4.81 8.72 9.08
N ALA A 32 -4.97 9.33 7.90
CA ALA A 32 -6.22 9.30 7.14
C ALA A 32 -6.61 7.86 6.73
N MET A 33 -5.63 7.06 6.27
CA MET A 33 -5.84 5.65 5.93
C MET A 33 -6.28 4.83 7.15
N ARG A 34 -5.62 5.00 8.29
CA ARG A 34 -6.02 4.31 9.54
C ARG A 34 -7.45 4.68 9.97
N ALA A 35 -7.80 5.96 9.87
CA ALA A 35 -9.16 6.41 10.21
C ALA A 35 -10.22 5.83 9.26
N ALA A 36 -9.94 5.81 7.96
CA ALA A 36 -10.85 5.24 6.95
C ALA A 36 -11.03 3.73 7.11
N LEU A 37 -9.98 3.00 7.50
CA LEU A 37 -9.99 1.54 7.59
C LEU A 37 -10.46 1.00 8.95
N ALA A 38 -10.46 1.81 9.99
CA ALA A 38 -10.88 1.39 11.34
C ALA A 38 -12.29 0.80 11.38
N PRO A 39 -13.33 1.37 10.73
CA PRO A 39 -14.66 0.78 10.72
C PRO A 39 -14.74 -0.59 10.03
N HIS A 40 -13.77 -0.92 9.19
CA HIS A 40 -13.69 -2.18 8.45
C HIS A 40 -12.82 -3.23 9.14
N ASP A 41 -12.34 -2.96 10.35
CA ASP A 41 -11.43 -3.85 11.10
C ASP A 41 -10.19 -4.26 10.28
N LEU A 42 -9.61 -3.31 9.55
CA LEU A 42 -8.40 -3.49 8.76
C LEU A 42 -7.32 -2.51 9.17
N THR A 43 -6.10 -3.00 9.32
CA THR A 43 -4.92 -2.14 9.30
C THR A 43 -4.58 -1.73 7.86
N HIS A 44 -3.80 -0.66 7.67
CA HIS A 44 -3.42 -0.22 6.34
C HIS A 44 -2.69 -1.32 5.56
N VAL A 45 -1.76 -2.03 6.19
CA VAL A 45 -1.03 -3.13 5.51
C VAL A 45 -1.95 -4.33 5.21
N GLN A 46 -2.93 -4.63 6.07
CA GLN A 46 -3.93 -5.66 5.78
C GLN A 46 -4.77 -5.29 4.55
N PHE A 47 -5.20 -4.03 4.46
CA PHE A 47 -5.92 -3.53 3.29
C PHE A 47 -5.09 -3.62 2.01
N VAL A 48 -3.83 -3.18 2.03
CA VAL A 48 -2.94 -3.23 0.86
C VAL A 48 -2.76 -4.67 0.36
N LEU A 49 -2.56 -5.63 1.26
CA LEU A 49 -2.42 -7.04 0.86
C LEU A 49 -3.73 -7.66 0.41
N LEU A 50 -4.85 -7.34 1.07
CA LEU A 50 -6.18 -7.79 0.66
C LEU A 50 -6.54 -7.27 -0.74
N ALA A 51 -6.27 -5.99 -1.01
CA ALA A 51 -6.46 -5.37 -2.32
C ALA A 51 -5.54 -5.97 -3.39
N SER A 52 -4.27 -6.25 -3.04
CA SER A 52 -3.32 -6.90 -3.95
C SER A 52 -3.76 -8.31 -4.32
N ILE A 53 -4.27 -9.09 -3.36
CA ILE A 53 -4.84 -10.42 -3.63
C ILE A 53 -6.04 -10.28 -4.55
N GLY A 54 -6.98 -9.38 -4.24
CA GLY A 54 -8.17 -9.14 -5.07
C GLY A 54 -7.82 -8.77 -6.50
N TRP A 55 -6.89 -7.84 -6.68
CA TRP A 55 -6.42 -7.42 -8.00
C TRP A 55 -5.83 -8.57 -8.81
N LEU A 56 -4.95 -9.37 -8.20
CA LEU A 56 -4.30 -10.49 -8.88
C LEU A 56 -5.29 -11.64 -9.19
N VAL A 57 -6.29 -11.85 -8.34
CA VAL A 57 -7.37 -12.82 -8.59
C VAL A 57 -8.24 -12.37 -9.77
N GLU A 58 -8.64 -11.11 -9.84
CA GLU A 58 -9.42 -10.56 -10.95
C GLU A 58 -8.62 -10.57 -12.28
N ALA A 59 -7.29 -10.47 -12.22
CA ALA A 59 -6.41 -10.60 -13.38
C ALA A 59 -6.31 -12.04 -13.92
N GLY A 60 -7.00 -13.01 -13.31
CA GLY A 60 -7.17 -14.37 -13.85
C GLY A 60 -6.34 -15.45 -13.15
N GLY A 61 -5.94 -15.25 -11.89
CA GLY A 61 -5.12 -16.23 -11.20
C GLY A 61 -5.44 -16.46 -9.73
N ALA A 62 -4.88 -17.55 -9.20
CA ALA A 62 -4.70 -17.76 -7.77
C ALA A 62 -3.25 -17.39 -7.45
N PRO A 63 -2.98 -16.14 -7.01
CA PRO A 63 -1.62 -15.64 -6.84
C PRO A 63 -0.87 -16.42 -5.76
N THR A 64 0.44 -16.57 -5.95
CA THR A 64 1.31 -17.04 -4.88
C THR A 64 1.49 -15.94 -3.83
N GLN A 65 1.83 -16.32 -2.60
CA GLN A 65 2.18 -15.35 -1.57
C GLN A 65 3.36 -14.46 -2.01
N ARG A 66 4.31 -14.99 -2.77
CA ARG A 66 5.41 -14.23 -3.38
C ARG A 66 4.90 -13.18 -4.37
N ALA A 67 4.01 -13.56 -5.26
CA ALA A 67 3.43 -12.63 -6.24
C ALA A 67 2.68 -11.49 -5.56
N VAL A 68 1.97 -11.77 -4.46
CA VAL A 68 1.29 -10.75 -3.66
C VAL A 68 2.29 -9.81 -2.97
N ALA A 69 3.36 -10.34 -2.40
CA ALA A 69 4.42 -9.53 -1.80
C ALA A 69 5.07 -8.60 -2.82
N ASP A 70 5.43 -9.14 -4.00
CA ASP A 70 6.05 -8.37 -5.09
C ASP A 70 5.08 -7.29 -5.62
N HIS A 71 3.80 -7.61 -5.78
CA HIS A 71 2.78 -6.63 -6.21
C HIS A 71 2.59 -5.51 -5.19
N ALA A 72 2.54 -5.83 -3.91
CA ALA A 72 2.38 -4.87 -2.83
C ALA A 72 3.68 -4.08 -2.52
N GLY A 73 4.83 -4.51 -3.05
CA GLY A 73 6.14 -3.98 -2.66
C GLY A 73 6.50 -4.27 -1.21
N ALA A 74 6.02 -5.40 -0.67
CA ALA A 74 6.14 -5.78 0.71
C ALA A 74 7.20 -6.87 0.92
N ASP A 75 7.77 -6.91 2.13
CA ASP A 75 8.64 -8.00 2.55
C ASP A 75 7.87 -9.32 2.65
N ILE A 76 8.50 -10.43 2.23
CA ILE A 76 7.86 -11.75 2.18
C ILE A 76 7.50 -12.28 3.58
N ALA A 77 8.32 -12.01 4.60
CA ALA A 77 8.06 -12.46 5.97
C ALA A 77 6.88 -11.69 6.58
N MET A 78 6.84 -10.37 6.40
CA MET A 78 5.72 -9.52 6.79
C MET A 78 4.44 -9.94 6.04
N THR A 79 4.52 -10.17 4.73
CA THR A 79 3.38 -10.64 3.92
C THR A 79 2.83 -11.95 4.47
N SER A 80 3.69 -12.91 4.80
CA SER A 80 3.27 -14.19 5.40
C SER A 80 2.50 -14.00 6.71
N GLN A 81 2.99 -13.12 7.57
CA GLN A 81 2.36 -12.85 8.86
C GLN A 81 0.99 -12.17 8.69
N VAL A 82 0.91 -11.17 7.82
CA VAL A 82 -0.33 -10.42 7.58
C VAL A 82 -1.37 -11.29 6.87
N VAL A 83 -0.97 -12.10 5.90
CA VAL A 83 -1.89 -13.05 5.22
C VAL A 83 -2.48 -14.05 6.22
N ARG A 84 -1.70 -14.57 7.18
CA ARG A 84 -2.24 -15.42 8.25
C ARG A 84 -3.27 -14.70 9.12
N SER A 85 -3.05 -13.41 9.40
CA SER A 85 -4.02 -12.62 10.16
C SER A 85 -5.32 -12.40 9.38
N LEU A 86 -5.23 -12.19 8.06
CA LEU A 86 -6.39 -12.08 7.17
C LEU A 86 -7.14 -13.41 7.04
N GLU A 87 -6.42 -14.53 6.98
CA GLU A 87 -6.99 -15.87 7.02
C GLU A 87 -7.73 -16.14 8.35
N ALA A 88 -7.13 -15.77 9.48
CA ALA A 88 -7.76 -15.88 10.79
C ALA A 88 -9.02 -15.01 10.93
N LYS A 89 -9.09 -13.88 10.21
CA LYS A 89 -10.30 -13.04 10.09
C LYS A 89 -11.33 -13.60 9.11
N GLY A 90 -11.04 -14.72 8.42
CA GLY A 90 -11.94 -15.30 7.43
C GLY A 90 -12.04 -14.52 6.13
N LEU A 91 -11.08 -13.65 5.80
CA LEU A 91 -11.10 -12.79 4.63
C LEU A 91 -10.32 -13.38 3.43
N VAL A 92 -9.35 -14.25 3.69
CA VAL A 92 -8.44 -14.83 2.71
C VAL A 92 -8.42 -16.36 2.87
N THR A 93 -8.36 -17.06 1.74
CA THR A 93 -8.07 -18.49 1.68
C THR A 93 -6.60 -18.72 1.36
N ARG A 94 -6.03 -19.78 1.94
CA ARG A 94 -4.69 -20.27 1.64
C ARG A 94 -4.76 -21.75 1.33
N GLU A 95 -4.30 -22.11 0.13
CA GLU A 95 -4.26 -23.50 -0.32
C GLU A 95 -2.86 -23.87 -0.79
N ARG A 96 -2.47 -25.13 -0.60
CA ARG A 96 -1.20 -25.60 -1.16
C ARG A 96 -1.31 -25.66 -2.68
N ALA A 97 -0.29 -25.16 -3.37
CA ALA A 97 -0.25 -25.27 -4.81
C ALA A 97 -0.13 -26.74 -5.23
N ALA A 98 -0.91 -27.15 -6.23
CA ALA A 98 -0.79 -28.48 -6.83
C ALA A 98 0.63 -28.65 -7.40
N GLY A 99 1.35 -29.68 -6.97
CA GLY A 99 2.70 -29.98 -7.43
C GLY A 99 3.84 -29.26 -6.73
N ASP A 100 3.58 -28.27 -5.85
CA ASP A 100 4.58 -27.60 -5.04
C ASP A 100 4.09 -27.37 -3.61
N ALA A 101 4.42 -28.30 -2.72
CA ALA A 101 4.05 -28.25 -1.30
C ALA A 101 4.67 -27.05 -0.52
N ARG A 102 5.58 -26.28 -1.12
CA ARG A 102 6.21 -25.10 -0.52
C ARG A 102 5.51 -23.79 -0.90
N SER A 103 4.69 -23.82 -1.95
CA SER A 103 4.00 -22.64 -2.45
C SER A 103 2.55 -22.59 -1.98
N TRP A 104 2.13 -21.41 -1.50
CA TRP A 104 0.75 -21.14 -1.12
C TRP A 104 0.07 -20.35 -2.22
N ARG A 105 -1.17 -20.76 -2.56
CA ARG A 105 -2.09 -20.00 -3.41
C ARG A 105 -3.07 -19.26 -2.53
N LEU A 106 -3.31 -18.01 -2.87
CA LEU A 106 -4.17 -17.11 -2.11
C LEU A 106 -5.43 -16.80 -2.90
N GLY A 107 -6.53 -16.61 -2.18
CA GLY A 107 -7.81 -16.19 -2.73
C GLY A 107 -8.57 -15.34 -1.72
N LEU A 108 -9.64 -14.69 -2.17
CA LEU A 108 -10.58 -14.00 -1.30
C LEU A 108 -11.74 -14.93 -0.95
N THR A 109 -12.17 -14.88 0.31
CA THR A 109 -13.47 -15.42 0.69
C THR A 109 -14.59 -14.48 0.21
N PRO A 110 -15.87 -14.90 0.17
CA PRO A 110 -16.99 -13.97 -0.06
C PRO A 110 -17.01 -12.80 0.92
N GLU A 111 -16.72 -13.04 2.19
CA GLU A 111 -16.58 -12.00 3.22
C GLU A 111 -15.40 -11.07 2.93
N GLY A 112 -14.25 -11.64 2.51
CA GLY A 112 -13.07 -10.85 2.13
C GLY A 112 -13.35 -9.94 0.93
N LYS A 113 -14.08 -10.42 -0.06
CA LYS A 113 -14.49 -9.62 -1.22
C LYS A 113 -15.43 -8.47 -0.82
N ALA A 114 -16.44 -8.75 0.00
CA ALA A 114 -17.36 -7.73 0.51
C ALA A 114 -16.61 -6.67 1.32
N ARG A 115 -15.75 -7.10 2.26
CA ARG A 115 -14.94 -6.21 3.10
C ARG A 115 -14.00 -5.33 2.27
N LEU A 116 -13.39 -5.90 1.22
CA LEU A 116 -12.51 -5.16 0.31
C LEU A 116 -13.27 -4.06 -0.43
N VAL A 117 -14.47 -4.33 -0.94
CA VAL A 117 -15.29 -3.34 -1.65
C VAL A 117 -15.62 -2.16 -0.74
N GLU A 118 -16.11 -2.42 0.47
CA GLU A 118 -16.44 -1.37 1.45
C GLU A 118 -15.19 -0.56 1.86
N ALA A 119 -14.07 -1.25 2.10
CA ALA A 119 -12.82 -0.60 2.47
C ALA A 119 -12.24 0.25 1.32
N LEU A 120 -12.38 -0.19 0.06
CA LEU A 120 -11.96 0.57 -1.12
C LEU A 120 -12.72 1.89 -1.22
N GLU A 121 -14.03 1.90 -1.05
CA GLU A 121 -14.85 3.13 -1.06
C GLU A 121 -14.37 4.13 -0.01
N ALA A 122 -14.10 3.66 1.21
CA ALA A 122 -13.61 4.50 2.31
C ALA A 122 -12.20 5.06 2.03
N VAL A 123 -11.29 4.22 1.52
CA VAL A 123 -9.93 4.62 1.16
C VAL A 123 -9.93 5.61 0.01
N GLU A 124 -10.70 5.37 -1.05
CA GLU A 124 -10.82 6.30 -2.17
C GLU A 124 -11.39 7.66 -1.76
N ALA A 125 -12.35 7.69 -0.83
CA ALA A 125 -12.86 8.94 -0.29
C ALA A 125 -11.79 9.71 0.51
N ALA A 126 -11.01 9.00 1.33
CA ALA A 126 -9.91 9.59 2.10
C ALA A 126 -8.77 10.08 1.18
N ASP A 127 -8.44 9.33 0.13
CA ASP A 127 -7.45 9.72 -0.88
C ASP A 127 -7.89 10.96 -1.65
N ARG A 128 -9.15 11.02 -2.10
CA ARG A 128 -9.69 12.21 -2.76
C ARG A 128 -9.61 13.45 -1.87
N ALA A 129 -9.91 13.30 -0.59
CA ALA A 129 -9.84 14.41 0.36
C ALA A 129 -8.38 14.85 0.60
N PHE A 130 -7.46 13.90 0.77
CA PHE A 130 -6.06 14.19 1.06
C PHE A 130 -5.34 14.79 -0.15
N PHE A 131 -5.38 14.12 -1.30
CA PHE A 131 -4.68 14.53 -2.51
C PHE A 131 -5.37 15.69 -3.22
N GLY A 132 -6.69 15.85 -3.04
CA GLY A 132 -7.44 17.00 -3.57
C GLY A 132 -7.02 18.34 -2.98
N ALA A 133 -6.32 18.35 -1.84
CA ALA A 133 -5.74 19.56 -1.26
C ALA A 133 -4.46 20.06 -1.97
N ALA A 134 -3.90 19.29 -2.89
CA ALA A 134 -2.71 19.68 -3.64
C ALA A 134 -3.06 20.79 -4.67
N PRO A 135 -2.09 21.67 -5.01
CA PRO A 135 -2.30 22.72 -6.02
C PRO A 135 -2.65 22.16 -7.41
N ASP A 136 -2.12 21.01 -7.76
CA ASP A 136 -2.41 20.28 -9.00
C ASP A 136 -2.63 18.78 -8.71
N PRO A 137 -3.84 18.38 -8.27
CA PRO A 137 -4.13 16.98 -7.96
C PRO A 137 -4.01 16.05 -9.17
N GLY A 138 -4.22 16.55 -10.38
CA GLY A 138 -4.21 15.76 -11.61
C GLY A 138 -2.82 15.23 -11.98
N SER A 139 -1.77 15.94 -11.63
CA SER A 139 -0.38 15.54 -11.89
C SER A 139 0.17 14.53 -10.87
N LEU A 140 -0.40 14.48 -9.66
CA LEU A 140 0.13 13.68 -8.56
C LEU A 140 0.35 12.19 -8.91
N PRO A 141 -0.61 11.48 -9.56
CA PRO A 141 -0.38 10.07 -9.86
C PRO A 141 0.83 9.83 -10.76
N SER A 142 1.15 10.77 -11.67
CA SER A 142 2.32 10.65 -12.54
C SER A 142 3.61 10.91 -11.78
N VAL A 143 3.64 11.93 -10.94
CA VAL A 143 4.79 12.27 -10.08
C VAL A 143 5.09 11.12 -9.12
N LEU A 144 4.07 10.61 -8.43
CA LEU A 144 4.25 9.52 -7.46
C LEU A 144 4.72 8.23 -8.14
N ARG A 145 4.21 7.89 -9.33
CA ARG A 145 4.71 6.72 -10.09
C ARG A 145 6.16 6.88 -10.48
N ALA A 146 6.56 8.07 -10.94
CA ALA A 146 7.96 8.34 -11.28
C ALA A 146 8.88 8.15 -10.07
N LEU A 147 8.51 8.70 -8.90
CA LEU A 147 9.25 8.53 -7.65
C LEU A 147 9.27 7.07 -7.19
N ALA A 148 8.18 6.34 -7.35
CA ALA A 148 8.10 4.91 -7.03
C ALA A 148 8.78 4.02 -8.07
N ARG A 149 9.28 4.59 -9.19
CA ARG A 149 9.88 3.85 -10.32
C ARG A 149 8.94 2.74 -10.84
N ARG A 150 7.66 3.09 -11.02
CA ARG A 150 6.61 2.18 -11.50
C ARG A 150 5.89 2.77 -12.71
N ASP A 151 5.58 1.94 -13.70
CA ASP A 151 4.68 2.31 -14.79
C ASP A 151 3.20 2.16 -14.38
N ARG A 152 2.28 2.42 -15.31
CA ARG A 152 0.83 2.26 -15.04
C ARG A 152 0.41 0.82 -14.79
N SER A 153 1.21 -0.17 -15.19
CA SER A 153 0.96 -1.58 -14.95
C SER A 153 1.60 -2.07 -13.64
N GLY A 154 2.32 -1.19 -12.92
CA GLY A 154 3.02 -1.51 -11.68
C GLY A 154 4.38 -2.16 -11.88
N ARG A 155 4.89 -2.28 -13.13
CA ARG A 155 6.23 -2.81 -13.40
C ARG A 155 7.30 -1.80 -13.03
N ILE A 156 8.44 -2.30 -12.56
CA ILE A 156 9.61 -1.48 -12.27
C ILE A 156 10.10 -0.87 -13.58
N VAL A 157 10.36 0.43 -13.57
CA VAL A 157 10.98 1.17 -14.68
C VAL A 157 12.42 1.42 -14.31
N GLU A 158 13.35 0.87 -15.09
CA GLU A 158 14.76 1.19 -14.98
C GLU A 158 14.99 2.62 -15.48
N GLY A 159 15.62 3.43 -14.65
CA GLY A 159 15.97 4.83 -14.99
C GLY A 159 17.41 4.93 -15.43
#